data_61052e4c43611f20a6e84301ec810506
#
_entry.id   61052e4c43611f20a6e84301ec810506
#
_cell.length_a   1.000
_cell.length_b   1.000
_cell.length_c   1.000
_cell.angle_alpha   90.00
_cell.angle_beta   90.00
_cell.angle_gamma   90.00
#
_symmetry.space_group_name_H-M   'P 1'
#
loop_
_entity.id
_entity.type
_entity.pdbx_description
1 polymer ?
#
loop_
_entity_poly.entity_id
_entity_poly.type
_entity_poly.pdbx_seq_one_letter_code
_entity_poly.pdbx_strand_id
1 'polypeptide(L)'
;MELIITMAMKFWQWTVLIAVVILAAIFNALDKRKKPNLKFNFKGMPKLQPVPIKTKGKGFWKGIIMWLLSTRNWVLTDDWKYNIDGKEYVIPAGFQFDGASIPKFLRTFFSPVGVLLMGGLVHDYAYKYKTLLEVNKKLSLIHI
;
A
#
# COMPACT_ATOMS: atom_id res chain seq x y z
N MET A 1 -19.22 -12.90 41.22
CA MET A 1 -19.56 -12.63 39.78
C MET A 1 -19.86 -11.16 39.53
N GLU A 2 -20.62 -10.50 40.40
CA GLU A 2 -20.96 -9.05 40.25
C GLU A 2 -19.72 -8.13 40.27
N LEU A 3 -18.71 -8.41 41.11
CA LEU A 3 -17.50 -7.58 41.17
C LEU A 3 -16.73 -7.54 39.84
N ILE A 4 -16.66 -8.66 39.14
CA ILE A 4 -15.97 -8.78 37.85
C ILE A 4 -16.72 -8.00 36.77
N ILE A 5 -18.04 -8.08 36.77
CA ILE A 5 -18.90 -7.35 35.81
C ILE A 5 -18.78 -5.83 36.05
N THR A 6 -18.78 -5.40 37.32
CA THR A 6 -18.65 -3.99 37.68
C THR A 6 -17.27 -3.44 37.29
N MET A 7 -16.18 -4.21 37.49
CA MET A 7 -14.85 -3.82 37.01
C MET A 7 -14.76 -3.80 35.50
N ALA A 8 -15.33 -4.77 34.80
CA ALA A 8 -15.36 -4.78 33.34
C ALA A 8 -16.09 -3.55 32.76
N MET A 9 -17.19 -3.15 33.37
CA MET A 9 -17.94 -1.94 32.96
C MET A 9 -17.18 -0.64 33.26
N LYS A 10 -16.40 -0.58 34.34
CA LYS A 10 -15.60 0.60 34.70
C LYS A 10 -14.37 0.78 33.79
N PHE A 11 -13.82 -0.31 33.29
CA PHE A 11 -12.62 -0.32 32.46
C PHE A 11 -12.86 -0.94 31.08
N TRP A 12 -14.06 -0.80 30.53
CA TRP A 12 -14.45 -1.43 29.25
C TRP A 12 -13.46 -1.14 28.09
N GLN A 13 -12.85 0.03 28.10
CA GLN A 13 -11.83 0.40 27.10
C GLN A 13 -10.61 -0.52 27.15
N TRP A 14 -10.16 -0.87 28.36
CA TRP A 14 -9.05 -1.78 28.58
C TRP A 14 -9.43 -3.23 28.27
N THR A 15 -10.65 -3.63 28.60
CA THR A 15 -11.13 -4.99 28.26
C THR A 15 -11.24 -5.18 26.75
N VAL A 16 -11.71 -4.17 26.00
CA VAL A 16 -11.72 -4.20 24.53
C VAL A 16 -10.31 -4.25 23.97
N LEU A 17 -9.40 -3.42 24.49
CA LEU A 17 -8.01 -3.43 24.03
C LEU A 17 -7.35 -4.80 24.24
N ILE A 18 -7.51 -5.39 25.43
CA ILE A 18 -6.97 -6.71 25.74
C ILE A 18 -7.59 -7.78 24.82
N ALA A 19 -8.90 -7.72 24.59
CA ALA A 19 -9.57 -8.66 23.69
C ALA A 19 -9.03 -8.55 22.26
N VAL A 20 -8.79 -7.33 21.75
CA VAL A 20 -8.18 -7.12 20.42
C VAL A 20 -6.76 -7.67 20.35
N VAL A 21 -5.95 -7.45 21.39
CA VAL A 21 -4.57 -7.99 21.45
C VAL A 21 -4.57 -9.51 21.47
N ILE A 22 -5.46 -10.12 22.27
CA ILE A 22 -5.59 -11.58 22.33
C ILE A 22 -6.05 -12.15 20.99
N LEU A 23 -7.06 -11.54 20.36
CA LEU A 23 -7.53 -11.92 19.02
C LEU A 23 -6.40 -11.81 17.97
N ALA A 24 -5.64 -10.74 17.99
CA ALA A 24 -4.50 -10.54 17.10
C ALA A 24 -3.41 -11.61 17.33
N ALA A 25 -3.12 -11.97 18.61
CA ALA A 25 -2.19 -13.01 18.96
C ALA A 25 -2.66 -14.40 18.50
N ILE A 26 -3.96 -14.71 18.67
CA ILE A 26 -4.56 -15.96 18.19
C ILE A 26 -4.50 -16.02 16.65
N PHE A 27 -4.86 -14.93 15.95
CA PHE A 27 -4.76 -14.85 14.49
C PHE A 27 -3.33 -15.08 14.01
N ASN A 28 -2.36 -14.44 14.66
CA ASN A 28 -0.94 -14.61 14.33
C ASN A 28 -0.43 -16.03 14.63
N ALA A 29 -0.92 -16.67 15.69
CA ALA A 29 -0.59 -18.06 15.99
C ALA A 29 -1.24 -19.08 15.03
N LEU A 30 -2.44 -18.79 14.53
CA LEU A 30 -3.14 -19.61 13.55
C LEU A 30 -2.58 -19.42 12.13
N ASP A 31 -2.03 -18.25 11.82
CA ASP A 31 -1.39 -17.96 10.51
C ASP A 31 0.02 -18.57 10.46
N LYS A 32 0.11 -19.90 10.67
CA LYS A 32 1.33 -20.69 10.49
C LYS A 32 1.71 -20.92 9.02
N ARG A 33 1.10 -20.22 8.08
CA ARG A 33 1.50 -20.28 6.68
C ARG A 33 2.96 -19.81 6.61
N LYS A 34 3.85 -20.69 6.15
CA LYS A 34 5.22 -20.32 5.79
C LYS A 34 5.12 -19.18 4.79
N LYS A 35 5.30 -17.94 5.27
CA LYS A 35 5.37 -16.78 4.39
C LYS A 35 6.52 -17.06 3.43
N PRO A 36 6.30 -17.08 2.11
CA PRO A 36 7.37 -17.26 1.16
C PRO A 36 8.41 -16.18 1.44
N ASN A 37 9.66 -16.59 1.63
CA ASN A 37 10.77 -15.66 1.92
C ASN A 37 11.20 -14.99 0.62
N LEU A 38 10.29 -14.19 0.05
CA LEU A 38 10.50 -13.46 -1.21
C LEU A 38 11.62 -12.43 -1.02
N LYS A 39 12.70 -12.59 -1.75
CA LYS A 39 13.81 -11.63 -1.78
C LYS A 39 13.48 -10.53 -2.79
N PHE A 40 13.06 -9.38 -2.27
CA PHE A 40 12.79 -8.19 -3.08
C PHE A 40 13.99 -7.24 -3.01
N ASN A 41 14.60 -6.94 -4.14
CA ASN A 41 15.73 -6.03 -4.29
C ASN A 41 15.49 -5.02 -5.41
N PHE A 42 16.03 -3.80 -5.25
CA PHE A 42 15.96 -2.75 -6.27
C PHE A 42 17.24 -1.91 -6.27
N LYS A 43 17.66 -1.41 -7.44
CA LYS A 43 18.89 -0.63 -7.60
C LYS A 43 18.75 0.86 -7.32
N GLY A 44 17.57 1.34 -7.05
CA GLY A 44 17.32 2.75 -6.80
C GLY A 44 15.84 3.04 -6.65
N MET A 45 15.52 4.18 -6.05
CA MET A 45 14.14 4.62 -5.88
C MET A 45 13.52 4.97 -7.25
N PRO A 46 12.23 4.62 -7.47
CA PRO A 46 11.53 5.05 -8.67
C PRO A 46 11.44 6.58 -8.72
N LYS A 47 11.72 7.16 -9.87
CA LYS A 47 11.53 8.60 -10.08
C LYS A 47 10.07 8.86 -10.38
N LEU A 48 9.41 9.59 -9.50
CA LEU A 48 7.99 9.83 -9.53
C LEU A 48 7.68 11.32 -9.63
N GLN A 49 6.74 11.66 -10.50
CA GLN A 49 6.22 13.00 -10.62
C GLN A 49 4.74 13.03 -10.20
N PRO A 50 4.33 13.97 -9.32
CA PRO A 50 2.94 14.09 -8.93
C PRO A 50 2.10 14.62 -10.11
N VAL A 51 0.97 13.98 -10.38
CA VAL A 51 0.01 14.46 -11.38
C VAL A 51 -0.83 15.59 -10.76
N PRO A 52 -0.90 16.78 -11.41
CA PRO A 52 -1.70 17.88 -10.90
C PRO A 52 -3.18 17.53 -10.80
N ILE A 53 -3.80 17.86 -9.67
CA ILE A 53 -5.23 17.69 -9.45
C ILE A 53 -5.95 18.76 -10.26
N LYS A 54 -6.77 18.38 -11.23
CA LYS A 54 -7.55 19.30 -12.07
C LYS A 54 -8.72 19.88 -11.27
N THR A 55 -8.49 20.99 -10.58
CA THR A 55 -9.50 21.75 -9.82
C THR A 55 -10.07 22.94 -10.61
N LYS A 56 -9.44 23.31 -11.73
CA LYS A 56 -9.79 24.47 -12.55
C LYS A 56 -11.23 24.34 -13.13
N GLY A 57 -12.07 25.33 -12.94
CA GLY A 57 -13.45 25.34 -13.42
C GLY A 57 -14.50 24.70 -12.50
N LYS A 58 -14.10 24.22 -11.33
CA LYS A 58 -15.02 23.72 -10.30
C LYS A 58 -15.16 24.77 -9.22
N GLY A 59 -16.39 25.19 -8.88
CA GLY A 59 -16.64 26.22 -7.87
C GLY A 59 -15.83 26.00 -6.58
N PHE A 60 -15.58 27.09 -5.84
CA PHE A 60 -14.68 27.12 -4.69
C PHE A 60 -14.86 25.96 -3.70
N TRP A 61 -16.08 25.68 -3.28
CA TRP A 61 -16.38 24.60 -2.32
C TRP A 61 -16.13 23.19 -2.89
N LYS A 62 -16.48 22.95 -4.16
CA LYS A 62 -16.20 21.67 -4.83
C LYS A 62 -14.70 21.49 -5.04
N GLY A 63 -13.97 22.57 -5.31
CA GLY A 63 -12.52 22.56 -5.43
C GLY A 63 -11.84 22.13 -4.13
N ILE A 64 -12.27 22.69 -2.98
CA ILE A 64 -11.76 22.33 -1.65
C ILE A 64 -12.04 20.87 -1.31
N ILE A 65 -13.30 20.42 -1.51
CA ILE A 65 -13.69 19.04 -1.22
C ILE A 65 -12.90 18.06 -2.09
N MET A 66 -12.75 18.35 -3.37
CA MET A 66 -11.93 17.52 -4.27
C MET A 66 -10.47 17.50 -3.85
N TRP A 67 -9.89 18.65 -3.49
CA TRP A 67 -8.52 18.71 -2.99
C TRP A 67 -8.34 17.91 -1.70
N LEU A 68 -9.33 17.94 -0.80
CA LEU A 68 -9.28 17.24 0.48
C LEU A 68 -9.47 15.71 0.32
N LEU A 69 -10.34 15.28 -0.59
CA LEU A 69 -10.74 13.89 -0.77
C LEU A 69 -10.00 13.17 -1.90
N SER A 70 -9.45 13.90 -2.89
CA SER A 70 -8.76 13.25 -4.00
C SER A 70 -7.47 12.60 -3.54
N THR A 71 -7.23 11.40 -4.02
CA THR A 71 -5.94 10.72 -3.95
C THR A 71 -4.98 11.39 -4.94
N ARG A 72 -3.73 11.58 -4.54
CA ARG A 72 -2.71 12.15 -5.40
C ARG A 72 -2.15 11.04 -6.30
N ASN A 73 -2.38 11.16 -7.61
CA ASN A 73 -1.79 10.25 -8.57
C ASN A 73 -0.32 10.61 -8.83
N TRP A 74 0.47 9.59 -9.07
CA TRP A 74 1.87 9.68 -9.42
C TRP A 74 2.10 9.07 -10.79
N VAL A 75 3.05 9.62 -11.54
CA VAL A 75 3.50 9.05 -12.80
C VAL A 75 4.98 8.71 -12.67
N LEU A 76 5.34 7.52 -13.16
CA LEU A 76 6.72 7.08 -13.26
C LEU A 76 7.40 7.79 -14.45
N THR A 77 8.52 8.50 -14.20
CA THR A 77 9.20 9.28 -15.25
C THR A 77 10.18 8.47 -16.06
N ASP A 78 10.80 7.47 -15.43
CA ASP A 78 11.78 6.60 -16.04
C ASP A 78 11.41 5.13 -15.80
N ASP A 79 11.92 4.23 -16.65
CA ASP A 79 11.76 2.79 -16.42
C ASP A 79 12.38 2.39 -15.08
N TRP A 80 11.61 1.74 -14.23
CA TRP A 80 12.09 1.29 -12.94
C TRP A 80 12.24 -0.22 -12.90
N LYS A 81 13.48 -0.65 -12.58
CA LYS A 81 13.86 -2.06 -12.51
C LYS A 81 13.98 -2.54 -11.07
N TYR A 82 13.44 -3.72 -10.82
CA TYR A 82 13.49 -4.38 -9.53
C TYR A 82 13.67 -5.89 -9.72
N ASN A 83 14.06 -6.58 -8.65
CA ASN A 83 14.32 -8.02 -8.67
C ASN A 83 13.47 -8.72 -7.62
N ILE A 84 12.84 -9.81 -8.03
CA ILE A 84 12.14 -10.74 -7.13
C ILE A 84 12.72 -12.13 -7.35
N ASP A 85 13.30 -12.72 -6.29
CA ASP A 85 13.88 -14.06 -6.30
C ASP A 85 14.88 -14.31 -7.43
N GLY A 86 15.72 -13.31 -7.73
CA GLY A 86 16.74 -13.39 -8.77
C GLY A 86 16.27 -13.06 -10.18
N LYS A 87 14.98 -12.82 -10.40
CA LYS A 87 14.42 -12.40 -11.69
C LYS A 87 14.27 -10.89 -11.75
N GLU A 88 14.74 -10.28 -12.81
CA GLU A 88 14.65 -8.84 -13.04
C GLU A 88 13.36 -8.48 -13.75
N TYR A 89 12.63 -7.54 -13.16
CA TYR A 89 11.37 -6.99 -13.68
C TYR A 89 11.50 -5.51 -13.94
N VAL A 90 10.66 -4.98 -14.82
CA VAL A 90 10.61 -3.56 -15.16
C VAL A 90 9.19 -3.04 -15.15
N ILE A 91 9.00 -1.84 -14.59
CA ILE A 91 7.80 -1.04 -14.77
C ILE A 91 8.17 0.11 -15.71
N PRO A 92 7.50 0.23 -16.87
CA PRO A 92 7.85 1.23 -17.87
C PRO A 92 7.49 2.64 -17.41
N ALA A 93 8.24 3.62 -17.90
CA ALA A 93 7.94 5.03 -17.75
C ALA A 93 6.51 5.34 -18.25
N GLY A 94 5.89 6.38 -17.67
CA GLY A 94 4.51 6.76 -17.98
C GLY A 94 3.44 5.99 -17.21
N PHE A 95 3.80 4.96 -16.43
CA PHE A 95 2.83 4.27 -15.59
C PHE A 95 2.29 5.20 -14.51
N GLN A 96 0.96 5.29 -14.41
CA GLN A 96 0.27 6.10 -13.42
C GLN A 96 -0.38 5.20 -12.36
N PHE A 97 -0.20 5.56 -11.08
CA PHE A 97 -0.78 4.88 -9.93
C PHE A 97 -1.16 5.89 -8.84
N ASP A 98 -2.00 5.51 -7.93
CA ASP A 98 -2.53 6.39 -6.88
C ASP A 98 -1.64 6.44 -5.62
N GLY A 99 -0.48 5.81 -5.68
CA GLY A 99 0.47 5.69 -4.57
C GLY A 99 0.06 4.62 -3.57
N ALA A 100 0.65 4.64 -2.38
CA ALA A 100 0.19 3.77 -1.31
C ALA A 100 -1.17 4.28 -0.81
N SER A 101 -2.23 3.50 -1.04
CA SER A 101 -3.60 3.79 -0.59
C SER A 101 -3.73 3.70 0.93
N ILE A 102 -2.99 4.57 1.64
CA ILE A 102 -3.02 4.64 3.10
C ILE A 102 -4.12 5.62 3.52
N PRO A 103 -5.09 5.21 4.34
CA PRO A 103 -6.06 6.11 4.92
C PRO A 103 -5.39 7.31 5.60
N LYS A 104 -5.96 8.51 5.44
CA LYS A 104 -5.32 9.77 5.90
C LYS A 104 -4.92 9.75 7.37
N PHE A 105 -5.70 9.11 8.23
CA PHE A 105 -5.41 9.02 9.66
C PHE A 105 -4.20 8.11 9.97
N LEU A 106 -3.87 7.16 9.10
CA LEU A 106 -2.69 6.29 9.25
C LEU A 106 -1.42 6.92 8.66
N ARG A 107 -1.52 7.99 7.86
CA ARG A 107 -0.34 8.66 7.26
C ARG A 107 0.58 9.29 8.30
N THR A 108 0.07 9.58 9.49
CA THR A 108 0.87 10.08 10.61
C THR A 108 1.83 9.01 11.13
N PHE A 109 1.44 7.74 11.04
CA PHE A 109 2.21 6.60 11.52
C PHE A 109 3.00 5.89 10.42
N PHE A 110 2.48 5.90 9.18
CA PHE A 110 3.09 5.27 8.03
C PHE A 110 3.48 6.30 7.00
N SER A 111 4.77 6.42 6.73
CA SER A 111 5.22 7.25 5.62
C SER A 111 4.70 6.66 4.29
N PRO A 112 3.98 7.42 3.49
CA PRO A 112 3.53 6.97 2.17
C PRO A 112 4.68 6.86 1.17
N VAL A 113 5.90 7.20 1.60
CA VAL A 113 7.14 7.21 0.82
C VAL A 113 8.01 6.03 1.24
N GLY A 114 8.88 5.55 0.36
CA GLY A 114 9.79 4.45 0.63
C GLY A 114 9.23 3.08 0.26
N VAL A 115 9.39 2.08 1.12
CA VAL A 115 9.05 0.68 0.82
C VAL A 115 7.56 0.50 0.49
N LEU A 116 6.68 1.22 1.19
CA LEU A 116 5.22 1.15 0.94
C LEU A 116 4.86 1.72 -0.44
N LEU A 117 5.53 2.78 -0.88
CA LEU A 117 5.31 3.36 -2.19
C LEU A 117 5.74 2.40 -3.31
N MET A 118 6.89 1.73 -3.13
CA MET A 118 7.38 0.73 -4.09
C MET A 118 6.49 -0.51 -4.13
N GLY A 119 6.05 -0.98 -2.97
CA GLY A 119 5.08 -2.07 -2.88
C GLY A 119 3.77 -1.74 -3.58
N GLY A 120 3.25 -0.53 -3.36
CA GLY A 120 2.06 -0.01 -4.05
C GLY A 120 2.27 0.06 -5.56
N LEU A 121 3.41 0.59 -6.02
CA LEU A 121 3.75 0.68 -7.45
C LEU A 121 3.73 -0.69 -8.14
N VAL A 122 4.38 -1.69 -7.54
CA VAL A 122 4.41 -3.07 -8.08
C VAL A 122 3.03 -3.70 -8.04
N HIS A 123 2.31 -3.53 -6.91
CA HIS A 123 0.95 -4.05 -6.75
C HIS A 123 -0.01 -3.47 -7.79
N ASP A 124 -0.03 -2.15 -7.96
CA ASP A 124 -0.93 -1.47 -8.89
C ASP A 124 -0.61 -1.81 -10.34
N TYR A 125 0.69 -1.96 -10.66
CA TYR A 125 1.09 -2.43 -11.97
C TYR A 125 0.60 -3.86 -12.24
N ALA A 126 0.86 -4.78 -11.31
CA ALA A 126 0.43 -6.16 -11.41
C ALA A 126 -1.09 -6.29 -11.48
N TYR A 127 -1.81 -5.52 -10.67
CA TYR A 127 -3.28 -5.50 -10.66
C TYR A 127 -3.88 -4.99 -11.97
N LYS A 128 -3.32 -3.90 -12.52
CA LYS A 128 -3.80 -3.26 -13.75
C LYS A 128 -3.58 -4.11 -14.99
N TYR A 129 -2.40 -4.73 -15.09
CA TYR A 129 -2.03 -5.52 -16.27
C TYR A 129 -2.13 -7.03 -16.06
N LYS A 130 -2.39 -7.47 -14.82
CA LYS A 130 -2.41 -8.88 -14.39
C LYS A 130 -1.12 -9.64 -14.71
N THR A 131 -0.02 -8.91 -14.86
CA THR A 131 1.28 -9.44 -15.29
C THR A 131 2.42 -8.57 -14.76
N LEU A 132 3.61 -9.19 -14.64
CA LEU A 132 4.87 -8.47 -14.39
C LEU A 132 5.75 -8.60 -15.63
N LEU A 133 6.39 -7.51 -16.06
CA LEU A 133 7.31 -7.53 -17.21
C LEU A 133 8.69 -7.98 -16.76
N GLU A 134 9.09 -9.18 -17.15
CA GLU A 134 10.45 -9.72 -16.92
C GLU A 134 11.40 -9.24 -18.01
N VAL A 135 12.56 -8.67 -17.63
CA VAL A 135 13.52 -8.05 -18.55
C VAL A 135 14.12 -9.05 -19.55
N ASN A 136 14.31 -10.31 -19.15
CA ASN A 136 15.00 -11.33 -19.95
C ASN A 136 14.07 -12.19 -20.82
N LYS A 137 12.78 -12.03 -20.69
CA LYS A 137 11.82 -12.67 -21.58
C LYS A 137 11.11 -11.59 -22.36
N LYS A 138 11.32 -11.56 -23.69
CA LYS A 138 10.43 -10.87 -24.61
C LYS A 138 9.00 -11.26 -24.22
N LEU A 139 8.30 -10.39 -23.47
CA LEU A 139 6.89 -10.54 -23.09
C LEU A 139 6.50 -11.94 -22.56
N SER A 140 7.12 -12.41 -21.50
CA SER A 140 6.55 -13.49 -20.72
C SER A 140 5.55 -12.92 -19.74
N LEU A 141 4.30 -12.98 -20.12
CA LEU A 141 3.14 -12.69 -19.32
C LEU A 141 3.06 -13.74 -18.19
N ILE A 142 3.50 -13.37 -16.99
CA ILE A 142 3.19 -14.17 -15.79
C ILE A 142 1.78 -13.76 -15.38
N HIS A 143 0.80 -14.60 -15.69
CA HIS A 143 -0.54 -14.44 -15.15
C HIS A 143 -0.49 -14.70 -13.64
N ILE A 144 -0.89 -13.70 -12.87
CA ILE A 144 -1.07 -13.79 -11.42
C ILE A 144 -2.51 -14.17 -11.13
#